data_b19540db802e0f347ecdd9730c49467c
#
_entry.id   b19540db802e0f347ecdd9730c49467c
#
_cell.length_a   1.000
_cell.length_b   1.000
_cell.length_c   1.000
_cell.angle_alpha   90.00
_cell.angle_beta   90.00
_cell.angle_gamma   90.00
#
_symmetry.space_group_name_H-M   'P 1'
#
loop_
_entity.id
_entity.type
_entity.pdbx_description
1 polymer ?
#
loop_
_entity_poly.entity_id
_entity_poly.type
_entity_poly.pdbx_seq_one_letter_code
_entity_poly.pdbx_strand_id
1 'polypeptide(L)'
;MKNLFGWMLAALLALTVGVSCSDDDDLSEGAGIASPAWQAENQAVIEGETLDFEFTAEGQWTAVSSADWCEVKTPSGVAGESLLRLKVAKNNLAEARIATITVHVKGYAASASLVVKQAKGTTEQGDGKYRSVNEWVADYMKNFYLWNRPIENLFLDYSLSYDRFFTSILDGVAAQNDVNHDDGFWQGQKRMYYYSNLQSDAPVSRAPGQMQSGSGIYLLQATRLGTDYIGFAVMAVVPGTPADEAGLVRGDFITSVNGVEVTDANYKTLGQYVYDGSVEIAVSQVTWEDNGTTPVLSSKGNLRLGGASFTDPAIYMDKVVGIDGTDKKVGYLLYMGFNIDYDDELMAAFERFRQQNVTDLILDLRYNNGGDVLSSAVLGTLVAGNDYKGQVYAHTTFNEDRTEAGEGGDYKIGVKETVERIYEPLETALQHAVGLKKIYVLVSQTTASASEMVINGLRGLDIEVNLIGQTTNGKNVGMEGVMRSFYNHEFLLYPVTFYVENAKGFRDYSTGFVPDVEIDDSAIYPGEFGTMEDQLGYIALVWIKSGKKPELQASSLTRGGGSPMKPFGDLWDIRPIRPMGGAVMRPRTDE
;
A
#
# COMPACT_ATOMS: atom_id res chain seq x y z
N MET A 1 -43.58 15.56 -0.65
CA MET A 1 -43.58 16.61 0.36
C MET A 1 -42.15 16.70 0.86
N LYS A 2 -41.36 17.58 0.27
CA LYS A 2 -40.92 18.85 0.84
C LYS A 2 -40.38 18.65 2.25
N ASN A 3 -39.10 18.78 2.53
CA ASN A 3 -38.20 19.93 2.67
C ASN A 3 -37.12 19.50 3.66
N LEU A 4 -36.02 20.08 3.90
CA LEU A 4 -35.39 21.37 3.57
C LEU A 4 -33.92 21.26 3.96
N PHE A 5 -33.02 21.59 3.07
CA PHE A 5 -31.61 21.89 3.37
C PHE A 5 -31.57 23.21 4.17
N GLY A 6 -31.00 23.17 5.38
CA GLY A 6 -30.70 24.35 6.17
C GLY A 6 -29.22 24.66 6.14
N TRP A 7 -28.84 25.63 5.35
CA TRP A 7 -27.53 26.29 5.41
C TRP A 7 -27.49 27.14 6.67
N MET A 8 -26.62 26.84 7.65
CA MET A 8 -26.29 27.80 8.70
C MET A 8 -25.03 28.56 8.29
N LEU A 9 -25.26 29.71 7.73
CA LEU A 9 -24.30 30.81 7.62
C LEU A 9 -24.08 31.37 9.03
N ALA A 10 -22.90 31.12 9.62
CA ALA A 10 -22.51 31.78 10.86
C ALA A 10 -22.22 33.24 10.54
N ALA A 11 -23.16 34.09 10.87
CA ALA A 11 -23.00 35.55 10.81
C ALA A 11 -21.99 35.98 11.87
N LEU A 12 -20.91 36.61 11.43
CA LEU A 12 -19.97 37.36 12.25
C LEU A 12 -20.72 38.55 12.86
N LEU A 13 -21.12 38.44 14.12
CA LEU A 13 -21.65 39.61 14.84
C LEU A 13 -20.47 40.41 15.39
N ALA A 14 -20.04 41.40 14.63
CA ALA A 14 -19.17 42.46 15.16
C ALA A 14 -20.00 43.31 16.15
N LEU A 15 -19.80 43.07 17.44
CA LEU A 15 -20.26 44.03 18.45
C LEU A 15 -19.33 45.24 18.41
N THR A 16 -19.74 46.28 17.69
CA THR A 16 -19.18 47.59 17.85
C THR A 16 -19.77 48.20 19.14
N VAL A 17 -19.02 48.17 20.22
CA VAL A 17 -19.28 49.02 21.35
C VAL A 17 -18.78 50.41 20.97
N GLY A 18 -19.70 51.26 20.54
CA GLY A 18 -19.44 52.67 20.34
C GLY A 18 -19.19 53.35 21.67
N VAL A 19 -17.96 53.67 21.98
CA VAL A 19 -17.61 54.71 22.95
C VAL A 19 -17.26 55.96 22.14
N SER A 20 -18.19 56.85 22.07
CA SER A 20 -17.95 58.21 21.59
C SER A 20 -17.09 58.94 22.63
N CYS A 21 -15.83 59.18 22.31
CA CYS A 21 -15.04 60.26 22.82
C CYS A 21 -14.20 60.81 21.67
N SER A 22 -14.46 62.08 21.37
CA SER A 22 -13.69 62.88 20.44
C SER A 22 -12.29 63.10 20.96
N ASP A 23 -11.31 62.54 20.23
CA ASP A 23 -9.98 63.07 20.05
C ASP A 23 -9.44 62.44 18.74
N ASP A 24 -9.17 63.29 17.76
CA ASP A 24 -8.51 62.91 16.49
C ASP A 24 -7.06 62.55 16.80
N ASP A 25 -6.82 61.32 17.27
CA ASP A 25 -5.48 60.73 17.25
C ASP A 25 -5.31 60.02 15.90
N ASP A 26 -4.40 60.49 15.06
CA ASP A 26 -3.94 59.82 13.87
C ASP A 26 -3.42 58.41 14.24
N LEU A 27 -4.21 57.37 13.89
CA LEU A 27 -3.81 55.98 14.14
C LEU A 27 -2.64 55.61 13.22
N SER A 28 -1.57 55.06 13.81
CA SER A 28 -0.44 54.57 13.07
C SER A 28 -0.81 53.36 12.20
N GLU A 29 -0.23 53.25 11.00
CA GLU A 29 -0.39 52.09 10.14
C GLU A 29 0.27 50.85 10.76
N GLY A 30 -0.36 49.65 10.58
CA GLY A 30 0.14 48.37 11.11
C GLY A 30 -0.49 47.97 12.44
N ALA A 31 0.02 46.92 13.06
CA ALA A 31 -0.49 46.35 14.32
C ALA A 31 0.31 46.75 15.56
N GLY A 32 1.42 47.48 15.42
CA GLY A 32 2.29 47.92 16.53
C GLY A 32 2.96 46.79 17.29
N ILE A 33 3.19 45.65 16.64
CA ILE A 33 3.79 44.44 17.22
C ILE A 33 4.94 43.99 16.36
N ALA A 34 6.09 43.76 16.98
CA ALA A 34 7.21 43.04 16.38
C ALA A 34 7.42 41.72 17.12
N SER A 35 7.29 40.60 16.42
CA SER A 35 7.63 39.25 16.95
C SER A 35 7.87 38.26 15.85
N PRO A 36 8.99 37.56 15.89
CA PRO A 36 9.27 36.43 14.99
C PRO A 36 8.38 35.19 15.26
N ALA A 37 7.83 35.03 16.45
CA ALA A 37 7.05 33.85 16.87
C ALA A 37 5.60 33.86 16.35
N TRP A 38 5.08 34.96 15.82
CA TRP A 38 3.69 35.09 15.40
C TRP A 38 3.41 34.70 13.94
N GLN A 39 4.43 34.27 13.22
CA GLN A 39 4.30 33.73 11.86
C GLN A 39 3.92 32.25 11.84
N ALA A 40 3.84 31.60 12.99
CA ALA A 40 3.47 30.20 13.06
C ALA A 40 1.96 30.03 12.88
N GLU A 41 1.50 29.91 11.66
CA GLU A 41 0.33 29.11 11.38
C GLU A 41 0.56 27.74 11.99
N ASN A 42 -0.35 27.25 12.86
CA ASN A 42 -0.39 25.86 13.34
C ASN A 42 0.40 25.51 14.61
N GLN A 43 0.22 26.23 15.68
CA GLN A 43 0.68 25.72 16.98
C GLN A 43 -0.31 24.66 17.49
N ALA A 44 0.08 23.37 17.47
CA ALA A 44 -0.65 22.31 18.13
C ALA A 44 -0.48 22.43 19.65
N VAL A 45 -1.56 22.33 20.40
CA VAL A 45 -1.59 22.62 21.83
C VAL A 45 -1.98 21.38 22.61
N ILE A 46 -1.21 21.11 23.67
CA ILE A 46 -1.43 19.98 24.57
C ILE A 46 -2.47 20.32 25.64
N GLU A 47 -3.14 19.30 26.15
CA GLU A 47 -4.08 19.37 27.25
C GLU A 47 -3.43 19.96 28.52
N GLY A 48 -4.04 21.01 29.02
CA GLY A 48 -3.67 21.62 30.31
C GLY A 48 -2.37 22.41 30.29
N GLU A 49 -1.74 22.65 29.14
CA GLU A 49 -0.53 23.43 29.01
C GLU A 49 -0.76 24.93 29.07
N THR A 50 0.27 25.61 29.53
CA THR A 50 0.42 27.05 29.41
C THR A 50 1.36 27.33 28.26
N LEU A 51 0.91 28.13 27.29
CA LEU A 51 1.73 28.56 26.16
C LEU A 51 2.17 29.99 26.39
N ASP A 52 3.43 30.26 26.20
CA ASP A 52 4.03 31.57 26.36
C ASP A 52 4.56 32.06 25.00
N PHE A 53 4.11 33.26 24.58
CA PHE A 53 4.52 33.91 23.34
C PHE A 53 5.15 35.27 23.69
N GLU A 54 6.45 35.38 23.45
CA GLU A 54 7.17 36.63 23.63
C GLU A 54 6.96 37.53 22.40
N PHE A 55 6.75 38.85 22.62
CA PHE A 55 6.63 39.84 21.57
C PHE A 55 7.01 41.22 22.10
N THR A 56 7.26 42.17 21.20
CA THR A 56 7.47 43.57 21.53
C THR A 56 6.29 44.37 21.07
N ALA A 57 5.65 45.12 21.98
CA ALA A 57 4.55 46.02 21.68
C ALA A 57 5.04 47.47 21.69
N GLU A 58 4.59 48.28 20.73
CA GLU A 58 4.96 49.67 20.62
C GLU A 58 4.08 50.61 21.50
N GLY A 59 3.01 50.06 22.12
CA GLY A 59 2.09 50.75 22.98
C GLY A 59 1.45 49.84 24.01
N GLN A 60 0.52 50.39 24.80
CA GLN A 60 -0.34 49.57 25.65
C GLN A 60 -1.17 48.63 24.80
N TRP A 61 -1.26 47.36 25.20
CA TRP A 61 -1.94 46.35 24.44
C TRP A 61 -2.98 45.56 25.25
N THR A 62 -3.94 44.99 24.54
CA THR A 62 -4.94 44.05 25.08
C THR A 62 -5.02 42.82 24.20
N ALA A 63 -5.30 41.64 24.78
CA ALA A 63 -5.46 40.38 24.07
C ALA A 63 -6.79 39.71 24.43
N VAL A 64 -7.47 39.18 23.43
CA VAL A 64 -8.72 38.44 23.59
C VAL A 64 -8.67 37.14 22.78
N SER A 65 -9.29 36.09 23.31
CA SER A 65 -9.46 34.81 22.63
C SER A 65 -10.86 34.71 22.04
N SER A 66 -10.95 34.09 20.85
CA SER A 66 -12.22 33.77 20.21
C SER A 66 -12.94 32.55 20.82
N ALA A 67 -12.29 31.86 21.78
CA ALA A 67 -12.80 30.59 22.32
C ALA A 67 -12.45 30.43 23.83
N ASP A 68 -13.43 30.05 24.62
CA ASP A 68 -13.30 29.90 26.09
C ASP A 68 -12.30 28.79 26.50
N TRP A 69 -12.07 27.78 25.63
CA TRP A 69 -11.12 26.69 25.90
C TRP A 69 -9.65 27.12 25.77
N CYS A 70 -9.38 28.30 25.21
CA CYS A 70 -8.06 28.91 25.08
C CYS A 70 -8.05 30.23 25.81
N GLU A 71 -7.86 30.20 27.14
CA GLU A 71 -7.97 31.35 28.03
C GLU A 71 -6.70 32.21 27.97
N VAL A 72 -6.87 33.53 27.77
CA VAL A 72 -5.75 34.48 27.84
C VAL A 72 -5.48 34.81 29.32
N LYS A 73 -4.31 34.40 29.82
CA LYS A 73 -3.88 34.68 31.21
C LYS A 73 -3.22 36.05 31.41
N THR A 74 -2.68 36.62 30.34
CA THR A 74 -2.13 37.98 30.31
C THR A 74 -2.95 38.84 29.35
N PRO A 75 -4.14 39.32 29.76
CA PRO A 75 -5.08 39.98 28.84
C PRO A 75 -4.67 41.40 28.44
N SER A 76 -3.64 41.98 29.06
CA SER A 76 -3.13 43.31 28.74
C SER A 76 -1.69 43.52 29.22
N GLY A 77 -1.02 44.52 28.63
CA GLY A 77 0.35 44.92 29.01
C GLY A 77 0.68 46.32 28.53
N VAL A 78 1.92 46.75 28.77
CA VAL A 78 2.47 48.05 28.40
C VAL A 78 3.44 47.93 27.22
N ALA A 79 3.87 49.04 26.65
CA ALA A 79 4.89 49.08 25.61
C ALA A 79 6.19 48.40 26.05
N GLY A 80 6.89 47.76 25.11
CA GLY A 80 8.12 47.06 25.31
C GLY A 80 7.99 45.54 25.20
N GLU A 81 9.00 44.81 25.73
CA GLU A 81 8.98 43.35 25.75
C GLU A 81 7.79 42.84 26.57
N SER A 82 7.03 41.95 25.99
CA SER A 82 5.75 41.47 26.49
C SER A 82 5.61 39.97 26.34
N LEU A 83 4.84 39.35 27.26
CA LEU A 83 4.58 37.92 27.26
C LEU A 83 3.07 37.68 27.21
N LEU A 84 2.61 37.08 26.12
CA LEU A 84 1.25 36.57 26.01
C LEU A 84 1.20 35.13 26.52
N ARG A 85 0.51 34.94 27.65
CA ARG A 85 0.34 33.62 28.25
C ARG A 85 -1.07 33.09 28.03
N LEU A 86 -1.19 31.91 27.45
CA LEU A 86 -2.44 31.23 27.19
C LEU A 86 -2.52 29.94 28.01
N LYS A 87 -3.71 29.65 28.56
CA LYS A 87 -4.04 28.36 29.16
C LYS A 87 -5.05 27.64 28.28
N VAL A 88 -4.70 26.44 27.84
CA VAL A 88 -5.52 25.65 26.93
C VAL A 88 -6.19 24.52 27.67
N ALA A 89 -7.51 24.42 27.56
CA ALA A 89 -8.29 23.32 28.15
C ALA A 89 -8.24 22.08 27.23
N LYS A 90 -8.43 20.89 27.83
CA LYS A 90 -8.55 19.62 27.11
C LYS A 90 -9.64 19.69 26.02
N ASN A 91 -9.33 19.15 24.85
CA ASN A 91 -10.34 18.92 23.83
C ASN A 91 -10.97 17.52 24.03
N ASN A 92 -12.22 17.50 24.50
CA ASN A 92 -12.99 16.26 24.66
C ASN A 92 -13.93 16.02 23.45
N LEU A 93 -13.82 16.83 22.38
CA LEU A 93 -14.65 16.69 21.19
C LEU A 93 -13.99 15.75 20.17
N ALA A 94 -14.79 15.05 19.39
CA ALA A 94 -14.33 14.20 18.29
C ALA A 94 -13.75 14.98 17.09
N GLU A 95 -13.73 16.33 17.18
CA GLU A 95 -13.26 17.22 16.13
C GLU A 95 -12.12 18.11 16.63
N ALA A 96 -11.22 18.46 15.72
CA ALA A 96 -10.20 19.47 15.97
C ALA A 96 -10.88 20.84 16.13
N ARG A 97 -10.27 21.74 16.93
CA ARG A 97 -10.81 23.06 17.17
C ARG A 97 -9.75 24.13 17.05
N ILE A 98 -10.19 25.35 16.74
CA ILE A 98 -9.32 26.51 16.48
C ILE A 98 -9.76 27.66 17.35
N ALA A 99 -8.79 28.36 17.96
CA ALA A 99 -8.98 29.63 18.60
C ALA A 99 -8.10 30.70 17.94
N THR A 100 -8.64 31.89 17.74
CA THR A 100 -7.85 33.03 17.29
C THR A 100 -7.69 33.99 18.49
N ILE A 101 -6.44 34.28 18.81
CA ILE A 101 -6.08 35.27 19.81
C ILE A 101 -5.77 36.56 19.08
N THR A 102 -6.56 37.61 19.37
CA THR A 102 -6.37 38.93 18.77
C THR A 102 -5.70 39.83 19.78
N VAL A 103 -4.59 40.46 19.40
CA VAL A 103 -3.90 41.45 20.21
C VAL A 103 -4.00 42.80 19.54
N HIS A 104 -4.51 43.77 20.28
CA HIS A 104 -4.67 45.16 19.83
C HIS A 104 -3.74 46.06 20.63
N VAL A 105 -2.98 46.88 19.93
CA VAL A 105 -2.11 47.91 20.52
C VAL A 105 -2.77 49.26 20.39
N LYS A 106 -2.85 50.00 21.49
CA LYS A 106 -3.47 51.35 21.52
C LYS A 106 -2.68 52.30 20.62
N GLY A 107 -3.39 53.02 19.78
CA GLY A 107 -2.79 53.94 18.80
C GLY A 107 -2.49 53.31 17.43
N TYR A 108 -2.88 52.03 17.22
CA TYR A 108 -2.70 51.34 15.96
C TYR A 108 -4.06 50.91 15.38
N ALA A 109 -4.20 51.03 14.05
CA ALA A 109 -5.44 50.72 13.35
C ALA A 109 -5.67 49.21 13.16
N ALA A 110 -4.62 48.44 12.98
CA ALA A 110 -4.68 46.99 12.81
C ALA A 110 -4.42 46.24 14.12
N SER A 111 -4.86 44.98 14.19
CA SER A 111 -4.58 44.06 15.29
C SER A 111 -3.75 42.88 14.77
N ALA A 112 -2.90 42.35 15.61
CA ALA A 112 -2.20 41.11 15.33
C ALA A 112 -3.03 39.89 15.77
N SER A 113 -2.95 38.78 15.03
CA SER A 113 -3.68 37.57 15.32
C SER A 113 -2.76 36.37 15.42
N LEU A 114 -2.93 35.56 16.47
CA LEU A 114 -2.29 34.26 16.66
C LEU A 114 -3.37 33.19 16.57
N VAL A 115 -3.16 32.20 15.72
CA VAL A 115 -4.06 31.05 15.56
C VAL A 115 -3.56 29.88 16.40
N VAL A 116 -4.39 29.41 17.33
CA VAL A 116 -4.13 28.23 18.16
C VAL A 116 -5.01 27.09 17.68
N LYS A 117 -4.40 26.02 17.19
CA LYS A 117 -5.10 24.81 16.73
C LYS A 117 -4.94 23.72 17.77
N GLN A 118 -6.02 23.03 18.10
CA GLN A 118 -6.00 21.87 18.97
C GLN A 118 -6.63 20.67 18.26
N ALA A 119 -5.87 19.56 18.23
CA ALA A 119 -6.36 18.32 17.64
C ALA A 119 -7.67 17.84 18.29
N LYS A 120 -8.41 16.99 17.60
CA LYS A 120 -9.58 16.28 18.16
C LYS A 120 -9.21 15.58 19.44
N GLY A 121 -10.06 15.67 20.46
CA GLY A 121 -9.89 14.93 21.70
C GLY A 121 -10.04 13.44 21.46
N THR A 122 -9.21 12.65 22.09
CA THR A 122 -9.40 11.20 22.16
C THR A 122 -10.32 10.91 23.33
N THR A 123 -11.38 10.14 23.10
CA THR A 123 -12.29 9.67 24.17
C THR A 123 -11.63 8.62 25.07
N GLU A 124 -10.44 8.15 24.70
CA GLU A 124 -9.62 7.23 25.49
C GLU A 124 -8.28 7.90 25.79
N GLN A 125 -8.09 8.22 27.04
CA GLN A 125 -6.78 8.62 27.57
C GLN A 125 -5.86 7.41 27.50
N GLY A 126 -4.74 7.52 26.78
CA GLY A 126 -3.71 6.50 26.81
C GLY A 126 -3.12 6.39 28.23
N ASP A 127 -2.80 5.19 28.67
CA ASP A 127 -2.19 4.93 29.99
C ASP A 127 -0.66 5.15 30.02
N GLY A 128 -0.10 5.56 28.89
CA GLY A 128 1.35 5.75 28.71
C GLY A 128 2.16 4.46 28.70
N LYS A 129 1.48 3.30 28.68
CA LYS A 129 2.12 1.97 28.72
C LYS A 129 3.15 1.78 27.60
N TYR A 130 2.90 2.37 26.43
CA TYR A 130 3.75 2.22 25.25
C TYR A 130 4.65 3.43 24.98
N ARG A 131 4.86 4.30 25.97
CA ARG A 131 5.62 5.54 25.79
C ARG A 131 6.98 5.32 25.13
N SER A 132 7.76 4.34 25.58
CA SER A 132 9.09 4.08 25.01
C SER A 132 9.04 3.58 23.57
N VAL A 133 7.99 2.83 23.21
CA VAL A 133 7.73 2.43 21.81
C VAL A 133 7.41 3.66 20.98
N ASN A 134 6.52 4.53 21.47
CA ASN A 134 6.09 5.74 20.78
C ASN A 134 7.25 6.71 20.57
N GLU A 135 8.13 6.87 21.56
CA GLU A 135 9.36 7.68 21.46
C GLU A 135 10.30 7.14 20.38
N TRP A 136 10.52 5.82 20.33
CA TRP A 136 11.29 5.18 19.27
C TRP A 136 10.65 5.35 17.90
N VAL A 137 9.34 5.14 17.77
CA VAL A 137 8.59 5.33 16.50
C VAL A 137 8.75 6.77 16.03
N ALA A 138 8.53 7.76 16.92
CA ALA A 138 8.66 9.17 16.56
C ALA A 138 10.08 9.52 16.08
N ASP A 139 11.10 9.04 16.78
CA ASP A 139 12.50 9.27 16.43
C ASP A 139 12.81 8.65 15.06
N TYR A 140 12.40 7.39 14.85
CA TYR A 140 12.63 6.71 13.58
C TYR A 140 11.90 7.41 12.42
N MET A 141 10.63 7.76 12.59
CA MET A 141 9.85 8.45 11.57
C MET A 141 10.42 9.83 11.19
N LYS A 142 10.92 10.60 12.17
CA LYS A 142 11.55 11.90 11.92
C LYS A 142 12.82 11.79 11.08
N ASN A 143 13.58 10.72 11.23
CA ASN A 143 14.85 10.55 10.53
C ASN A 143 14.70 9.83 9.19
N PHE A 144 13.81 8.83 9.08
CA PHE A 144 13.81 7.88 7.98
C PHE A 144 12.55 7.93 7.10
N TYR A 145 11.41 8.43 7.62
CA TYR A 145 10.18 8.50 6.83
C TYR A 145 10.35 9.42 5.62
N LEU A 146 9.83 9.01 4.47
CA LEU A 146 10.02 9.74 3.21
C LEU A 146 9.48 11.18 3.27
N TRP A 147 8.39 11.38 3.98
CA TRP A 147 7.79 12.71 4.23
C TRP A 147 7.96 13.12 5.69
N ASN A 148 9.21 13.16 6.18
CA ASN A 148 9.54 13.41 7.59
C ASN A 148 9.33 14.86 8.04
N ARG A 149 9.53 15.85 7.16
CA ARG A 149 9.51 17.29 7.51
C ARG A 149 8.24 17.74 8.26
N PRO A 150 7.01 17.34 7.85
CA PRO A 150 5.80 17.73 8.58
C PRO A 150 5.74 17.20 10.03
N ILE A 151 6.45 16.11 10.35
CA ILE A 151 6.40 15.48 11.69
C ILE A 151 6.92 16.43 12.78
N GLU A 152 7.86 17.32 12.46
CA GLU A 152 8.42 18.30 13.40
C GLU A 152 7.34 19.26 13.93
N ASN A 153 6.29 19.50 13.13
CA ASN A 153 5.19 20.40 13.46
C ASN A 153 3.94 19.69 14.00
N LEU A 154 4.01 18.35 14.18
CA LEU A 154 2.90 17.59 14.73
C LEU A 154 2.93 17.59 16.26
N PHE A 155 1.75 17.67 16.84
CA PHE A 155 1.57 17.30 18.22
C PHE A 155 1.60 15.77 18.36
N LEU A 156 2.56 15.25 19.12
CA LEU A 156 2.75 13.81 19.36
C LEU A 156 2.31 13.44 20.78
N ASP A 157 1.15 12.78 20.90
CA ASP A 157 0.65 12.28 22.19
C ASP A 157 1.25 10.92 22.53
N TYR A 158 2.36 10.91 23.23
CA TYR A 158 3.08 9.71 23.64
C TYR A 158 2.32 8.81 24.64
N SER A 159 1.15 9.23 25.13
CA SER A 159 0.33 8.42 26.04
C SER A 159 -0.54 7.39 25.29
N LEU A 160 -0.72 7.53 23.99
CA LEU A 160 -1.52 6.64 23.17
C LEU A 160 -0.96 5.21 23.10
N SER A 161 -1.83 4.24 22.73
CA SER A 161 -1.36 2.94 22.27
C SER A 161 -0.48 3.10 21.02
N TYR A 162 0.48 2.20 20.81
CA TYR A 162 1.49 2.33 19.75
C TYR A 162 0.88 2.40 18.35
N ASP A 163 -0.17 1.65 18.08
CA ASP A 163 -0.91 1.63 16.81
C ASP A 163 -1.61 2.97 16.54
N ARG A 164 -2.27 3.54 17.54
CA ARG A 164 -2.92 4.86 17.46
C ARG A 164 -1.90 5.99 17.35
N PHE A 165 -0.81 5.88 18.10
CA PHE A 165 0.27 6.86 18.02
C PHE A 165 0.85 6.89 16.61
N PHE A 166 1.20 5.73 16.06
CA PHE A 166 1.74 5.62 14.72
C PHE A 166 0.76 6.15 13.65
N THR A 167 -0.50 5.72 13.73
CA THR A 167 -1.54 6.23 12.82
C THR A 167 -1.71 7.75 12.93
N SER A 168 -1.60 8.33 14.14
CA SER A 168 -1.70 9.78 14.32
C SER A 168 -0.58 10.57 13.62
N ILE A 169 0.62 9.98 13.52
CA ILE A 169 1.71 10.56 12.74
C ILE A 169 1.35 10.54 11.25
N LEU A 170 0.92 9.39 10.72
CA LEU A 170 0.57 9.25 9.31
C LEU A 170 -0.58 10.19 8.91
N ASP A 171 -1.64 10.23 9.71
CA ASP A 171 -2.78 11.13 9.49
C ASP A 171 -2.36 12.60 9.55
N GLY A 172 -1.49 12.95 10.51
CA GLY A 172 -0.97 14.30 10.67
C GLY A 172 -0.14 14.75 9.48
N VAL A 173 0.75 13.89 8.97
CA VAL A 173 1.54 14.16 7.77
C VAL A 173 0.64 14.27 6.55
N ALA A 174 -0.29 13.34 6.37
CA ALA A 174 -1.23 13.36 5.26
C ALA A 174 -2.11 14.61 5.21
N ALA A 175 -2.46 15.17 6.37
CA ALA A 175 -3.25 16.41 6.46
C ALA A 175 -2.45 17.67 6.07
N GLN A 176 -1.13 17.64 6.14
CA GLN A 176 -0.25 18.76 5.78
C GLN A 176 0.27 18.67 4.35
N ASN A 177 0.32 17.47 3.77
CA ASN A 177 0.70 17.25 2.39
C ASN A 177 -0.53 17.33 1.49
N ASP A 178 -0.33 17.89 0.31
CA ASP A 178 -1.35 17.96 -0.73
C ASP A 178 -1.80 16.53 -1.16
N VAL A 179 -2.86 16.44 -1.92
CA VAL A 179 -3.63 15.23 -2.30
C VAL A 179 -2.80 14.08 -2.88
N ASN A 180 -1.52 14.31 -3.21
CA ASN A 180 -0.60 13.37 -3.87
C ASN A 180 0.39 12.68 -2.93
N HIS A 181 0.04 12.54 -1.65
CA HIS A 181 0.87 11.81 -0.71
C HIS A 181 0.77 10.30 -0.98
N ASP A 182 1.88 9.70 -1.44
CA ASP A 182 1.92 8.32 -1.97
C ASP A 182 2.02 7.23 -0.88
N ASP A 183 1.95 7.57 0.41
CA ASP A 183 1.89 6.56 1.48
C ASP A 183 0.48 5.99 1.63
N GLY A 184 0.03 5.25 0.64
CA GLY A 184 -1.22 4.52 0.75
C GLY A 184 -1.88 4.21 -0.58
N PHE A 185 -2.74 3.20 -0.53
CA PHE A 185 -3.59 2.83 -1.64
C PHE A 185 -4.79 3.77 -1.73
N TRP A 186 -5.05 4.29 -2.93
CA TRP A 186 -6.15 5.21 -3.21
C TRP A 186 -7.20 4.55 -4.10
N GLN A 187 -8.46 4.70 -3.73
CA GLN A 187 -9.59 4.39 -4.61
C GLN A 187 -10.31 5.71 -4.95
N GLY A 188 -10.01 6.25 -6.12
CA GLY A 188 -10.42 7.60 -6.49
C GLY A 188 -9.76 8.65 -5.57
N GLN A 189 -10.60 9.48 -4.90
CA GLN A 189 -10.10 10.48 -3.94
C GLN A 189 -10.05 9.98 -2.48
N LYS A 190 -10.34 8.69 -2.25
CA LYS A 190 -10.38 8.11 -0.91
C LYS A 190 -9.19 7.19 -0.70
N ARG A 191 -8.39 7.47 0.35
CA ARG A 191 -7.37 6.55 0.82
C ARG A 191 -8.03 5.38 1.54
N MET A 192 -7.64 4.15 1.18
CA MET A 192 -8.16 2.92 1.77
C MET A 192 -7.29 2.45 2.93
N TYR A 193 -5.96 2.53 2.82
CA TYR A 193 -5.01 2.18 3.88
C TYR A 193 -3.64 2.83 3.63
N TYR A 194 -2.81 2.89 4.67
CA TYR A 194 -1.41 3.27 4.55
C TYR A 194 -0.53 2.09 4.16
N TYR A 195 0.53 2.33 3.40
CA TYR A 195 1.58 1.34 3.16
C TYR A 195 2.49 1.19 4.38
N SER A 196 2.86 2.30 5.02
CA SER A 196 3.58 2.28 6.29
C SER A 196 2.82 1.52 7.36
N ASN A 197 3.51 0.67 8.12
CA ASN A 197 2.86 -0.13 9.16
C ASN A 197 3.78 -0.39 10.36
N LEU A 198 3.16 -0.63 11.52
CA LEU A 198 3.80 -1.00 12.77
C LEU A 198 3.10 -2.23 13.35
N GLN A 199 3.86 -3.26 13.68
CA GLN A 199 3.36 -4.52 14.22
C GLN A 199 4.05 -4.87 15.54
N SER A 200 3.34 -5.55 16.46
CA SER A 200 3.93 -6.16 17.64
C SER A 200 3.61 -7.65 17.67
N ASP A 201 4.62 -8.49 17.90
CA ASP A 201 4.51 -9.96 18.01
C ASP A 201 3.61 -10.62 16.94
N ALA A 202 3.34 -9.90 15.88
CA ALA A 202 2.48 -10.40 14.83
C ALA A 202 3.22 -11.48 14.05
N PRO A 203 2.57 -12.61 13.74
CA PRO A 203 3.09 -13.48 12.71
C PRO A 203 3.23 -12.64 11.45
N VAL A 204 4.44 -12.60 10.93
CA VAL A 204 4.75 -11.86 9.70
C VAL A 204 3.77 -12.32 8.63
N SER A 205 3.29 -11.38 7.83
CA SER A 205 2.36 -11.64 6.72
C SER A 205 2.85 -12.77 5.83
N ARG A 206 1.92 -13.48 5.19
CA ARG A 206 2.23 -14.55 4.25
C ARG A 206 3.09 -14.00 3.10
N ALA A 207 4.36 -14.34 3.12
CA ALA A 207 5.32 -14.06 2.06
C ALA A 207 5.98 -15.37 1.64
N PRO A 208 6.46 -15.50 0.40
CA PRO A 208 7.22 -16.67 -0.01
C PRO A 208 8.37 -16.96 0.96
N GLY A 209 8.56 -18.22 1.31
CA GLY A 209 9.57 -18.65 2.27
C GLY A 209 9.13 -18.67 3.72
N GLN A 210 7.96 -18.14 4.04
CA GLN A 210 7.44 -18.19 5.40
C GLN A 210 6.64 -19.47 5.66
N MET A 211 6.81 -20.00 6.88
CA MET A 211 6.07 -21.16 7.31
C MET A 211 4.60 -20.77 7.53
N GLN A 212 3.73 -21.50 6.86
CA GLN A 212 2.28 -21.40 6.98
C GLN A 212 1.74 -22.63 7.69
N SER A 213 0.50 -22.56 8.18
CA SER A 213 -0.23 -23.70 8.70
C SER A 213 -1.65 -23.69 8.15
N GLY A 214 -2.13 -24.85 7.72
CA GLY A 214 -3.48 -24.99 7.19
C GLY A 214 -3.59 -26.04 6.09
N SER A 215 -4.65 -25.92 5.27
CA SER A 215 -4.93 -26.87 4.19
C SER A 215 -3.98 -26.77 2.99
N GLY A 216 -3.32 -25.64 2.81
CA GLY A 216 -2.50 -25.38 1.62
C GLY A 216 -3.27 -24.75 0.45
N ILE A 217 -4.52 -24.40 0.63
CA ILE A 217 -5.21 -23.58 -0.37
C ILE A 217 -4.60 -22.17 -0.36
N TYR A 218 -4.11 -21.73 -1.51
CA TYR A 218 -3.52 -20.41 -1.65
C TYR A 218 -4.59 -19.32 -1.81
N LEU A 219 -5.61 -19.53 -2.65
CA LEU A 219 -6.68 -18.56 -2.90
C LEU A 219 -8.02 -19.23 -3.17
N LEU A 220 -9.04 -18.78 -2.44
CA LEU A 220 -10.46 -19.04 -2.69
C LEU A 220 -11.17 -17.76 -3.12
N GLN A 221 -12.13 -17.89 -4.00
CA GLN A 221 -13.04 -16.81 -4.38
C GLN A 221 -14.48 -17.23 -4.05
N ALA A 222 -15.13 -16.52 -3.13
CA ALA A 222 -16.55 -16.71 -2.90
C ALA A 222 -17.33 -16.16 -4.11
N THR A 223 -18.10 -17.01 -4.76
CA THR A 223 -18.71 -16.64 -6.04
C THR A 223 -20.06 -17.33 -6.27
N ARG A 224 -20.82 -16.75 -7.19
CA ARG A 224 -22.05 -17.32 -7.76
C ARG A 224 -21.81 -17.76 -9.19
N LEU A 225 -22.24 -18.95 -9.52
CA LEU A 225 -22.25 -19.48 -10.86
C LEU A 225 -23.71 -19.55 -11.37
N GLY A 226 -24.01 -18.80 -12.41
CA GLY A 226 -25.39 -18.67 -12.86
C GLY A 226 -26.32 -18.09 -11.79
N THR A 227 -27.56 -18.61 -11.70
CA THR A 227 -28.53 -18.22 -10.67
C THR A 227 -28.57 -19.16 -9.47
N ASP A 228 -28.02 -20.38 -9.59
CA ASP A 228 -28.38 -21.51 -8.75
C ASP A 228 -27.26 -21.98 -7.82
N TYR A 229 -25.99 -21.64 -8.13
CA TYR A 229 -24.87 -22.18 -7.37
C TYR A 229 -24.13 -21.08 -6.61
N ILE A 230 -23.96 -21.28 -5.31
CA ILE A 230 -23.13 -20.44 -4.42
C ILE A 230 -22.05 -21.32 -3.81
N GLY A 231 -20.80 -20.84 -3.79
CA GLY A 231 -19.70 -21.60 -3.24
C GLY A 231 -18.37 -20.88 -3.36
N PHE A 232 -17.29 -21.66 -3.23
CA PHE A 232 -15.93 -21.16 -3.44
C PHE A 232 -15.33 -21.74 -4.71
N ALA A 233 -14.91 -20.87 -5.62
CA ALA A 233 -14.00 -21.26 -6.69
C ALA A 233 -12.57 -21.37 -6.12
N VAL A 234 -11.89 -22.47 -6.38
CA VAL A 234 -10.49 -22.67 -6.01
C VAL A 234 -9.60 -21.95 -7.03
N MET A 235 -8.94 -20.89 -6.62
CA MET A 235 -8.11 -20.07 -7.48
C MET A 235 -6.66 -20.54 -7.54
N ALA A 236 -6.12 -21.09 -6.45
CA ALA A 236 -4.80 -21.68 -6.40
C ALA A 236 -4.64 -22.61 -5.19
N VAL A 237 -3.84 -23.68 -5.34
CA VAL A 237 -3.48 -24.66 -4.31
C VAL A 237 -1.96 -24.79 -4.28
N VAL A 238 -1.36 -24.73 -3.11
CA VAL A 238 0.10 -24.89 -2.97
C VAL A 238 0.49 -26.34 -3.20
N PRO A 239 1.41 -26.63 -4.11
CA PRO A 239 1.87 -28.00 -4.36
C PRO A 239 2.44 -28.70 -3.12
N GLY A 240 2.17 -29.99 -2.97
CA GLY A 240 2.67 -30.80 -1.86
C GLY A 240 1.99 -30.56 -0.52
N THR A 241 0.86 -29.89 -0.51
CA THR A 241 0.06 -29.60 0.71
C THR A 241 -1.14 -30.55 0.84
N PRO A 242 -1.80 -30.61 2.02
CA PRO A 242 -2.97 -31.46 2.20
C PRO A 242 -4.10 -31.25 1.17
N ALA A 243 -4.28 -30.04 0.67
CA ALA A 243 -5.28 -29.77 -0.37
C ALA A 243 -4.86 -30.34 -1.73
N ASP A 244 -3.58 -30.23 -2.09
CA ASP A 244 -3.02 -30.82 -3.30
C ASP A 244 -3.03 -32.36 -3.23
N GLU A 245 -2.61 -32.93 -2.11
CA GLU A 245 -2.66 -34.38 -1.84
C GLU A 245 -4.09 -34.95 -1.90
N ALA A 246 -5.09 -34.16 -1.48
CA ALA A 246 -6.50 -34.52 -1.62
C ALA A 246 -7.03 -34.42 -3.05
N GLY A 247 -6.23 -33.93 -4.00
CA GLY A 247 -6.58 -33.79 -5.40
C GLY A 247 -7.44 -32.57 -5.71
N LEU A 248 -7.38 -31.55 -4.85
CA LEU A 248 -8.00 -30.26 -5.10
C LEU A 248 -7.15 -29.46 -6.08
N VAL A 249 -7.76 -28.92 -7.11
CA VAL A 249 -7.07 -28.17 -8.17
C VAL A 249 -7.74 -26.83 -8.43
N ARG A 250 -7.01 -25.92 -9.10
CA ARG A 250 -7.58 -24.69 -9.63
C ARG A 250 -8.78 -25.00 -10.53
N GLY A 251 -9.88 -24.30 -10.35
CA GLY A 251 -11.15 -24.53 -11.08
C GLY A 251 -12.08 -25.54 -10.42
N ASP A 252 -11.71 -26.13 -9.28
CA ASP A 252 -12.68 -26.87 -8.47
C ASP A 252 -13.63 -25.90 -7.75
N PHE A 253 -14.86 -26.36 -7.50
CA PHE A 253 -15.90 -25.58 -6.85
C PHE A 253 -16.38 -26.26 -5.56
N ILE A 254 -16.21 -25.59 -4.44
CA ILE A 254 -16.61 -26.08 -3.13
C ILE A 254 -18.00 -25.56 -2.80
N THR A 255 -18.95 -26.46 -2.61
CA THR A 255 -20.37 -26.14 -2.36
C THR A 255 -20.76 -26.22 -0.90
N SER A 256 -20.08 -27.08 -0.11
CA SER A 256 -20.33 -27.19 1.33
C SER A 256 -19.06 -27.51 2.11
N VAL A 257 -19.07 -27.18 3.41
CA VAL A 257 -18.01 -27.44 4.38
C VAL A 257 -18.62 -28.09 5.61
N ASN A 258 -18.14 -29.28 5.98
CA ASN A 258 -18.68 -30.10 7.08
C ASN A 258 -20.19 -30.32 6.97
N GLY A 259 -20.69 -30.50 5.74
CA GLY A 259 -22.11 -30.69 5.46
C GLY A 259 -22.97 -29.41 5.50
N VAL A 260 -22.36 -28.24 5.71
CA VAL A 260 -23.05 -26.94 5.68
C VAL A 260 -22.83 -26.27 4.34
N GLU A 261 -23.91 -25.95 3.64
CA GLU A 261 -23.86 -25.25 2.35
C GLU A 261 -23.30 -23.83 2.49
N VAL A 262 -22.51 -23.40 1.50
CA VAL A 262 -21.97 -22.05 1.43
C VAL A 262 -23.06 -21.07 1.04
N THR A 263 -23.16 -19.96 1.76
CA THR A 263 -24.14 -18.89 1.55
C THR A 263 -23.49 -17.52 1.74
N ASP A 264 -24.19 -16.44 1.35
CA ASP A 264 -23.75 -15.06 1.60
C ASP A 264 -23.55 -14.74 3.09
N ALA A 265 -24.25 -15.46 3.98
CA ALA A 265 -24.21 -15.19 5.41
C ALA A 265 -23.05 -15.90 6.12
N ASN A 266 -22.55 -17.03 5.58
CA ASN A 266 -21.59 -17.88 6.27
C ASN A 266 -20.25 -18.06 5.54
N TYR A 267 -20.07 -17.52 4.32
CA TYR A 267 -18.90 -17.77 3.50
C TYR A 267 -17.57 -17.43 4.19
N LYS A 268 -17.52 -16.35 4.99
CA LYS A 268 -16.27 -15.97 5.70
C LYS A 268 -15.87 -17.05 6.71
N THR A 269 -16.82 -17.50 7.52
CA THR A 269 -16.56 -18.55 8.52
C THR A 269 -16.20 -19.88 7.87
N LEU A 270 -16.93 -20.28 6.84
CA LEU A 270 -16.65 -21.54 6.14
C LEU A 270 -15.33 -21.46 5.33
N GLY A 271 -15.04 -20.33 4.72
CA GLY A 271 -13.77 -20.09 4.04
C GLY A 271 -12.57 -20.18 4.99
N GLN A 272 -12.71 -19.62 6.21
CA GLN A 272 -11.68 -19.77 7.25
C GLN A 272 -11.43 -21.25 7.61
N TYR A 273 -12.49 -22.02 7.81
CA TYR A 273 -12.35 -23.46 8.09
C TYR A 273 -11.65 -24.21 6.96
N VAL A 274 -11.93 -23.83 5.70
CA VAL A 274 -11.26 -24.43 4.55
C VAL A 274 -9.77 -24.07 4.51
N TYR A 275 -9.42 -22.83 4.84
CA TYR A 275 -8.01 -22.43 4.95
C TYR A 275 -7.28 -23.14 6.10
N ASP A 276 -7.89 -23.21 7.26
CA ASP A 276 -7.30 -23.84 8.46
C ASP A 276 -7.09 -25.35 8.26
N GLY A 277 -7.91 -25.98 7.43
CA GLY A 277 -7.91 -27.42 7.23
C GLY A 277 -8.64 -28.20 8.33
N SER A 278 -8.50 -29.53 8.31
CA SER A 278 -9.24 -30.46 9.21
C SER A 278 -10.75 -30.42 9.01
N VAL A 279 -11.18 -30.29 7.78
CA VAL A 279 -12.59 -30.21 7.35
C VAL A 279 -12.89 -31.20 6.24
N GLU A 280 -14.18 -31.53 6.10
CA GLU A 280 -14.72 -32.22 4.94
C GLU A 280 -15.38 -31.17 4.00
N ILE A 281 -15.05 -31.20 2.74
CA ILE A 281 -15.59 -30.30 1.72
C ILE A 281 -16.30 -31.11 0.61
N ALA A 282 -17.46 -30.66 0.15
CA ALA A 282 -18.07 -31.18 -1.06
C ALA A 282 -17.56 -30.42 -2.27
N VAL A 283 -16.96 -31.13 -3.20
CA VAL A 283 -16.29 -30.55 -4.37
C VAL A 283 -16.98 -30.98 -5.66
N SER A 284 -17.11 -30.05 -6.57
CA SER A 284 -17.60 -30.27 -7.92
C SER A 284 -16.61 -29.74 -8.96
N GLN A 285 -16.56 -30.41 -10.09
CA GLN A 285 -15.99 -29.87 -11.30
C GLN A 285 -17.06 -29.04 -12.02
N VAL A 286 -16.68 -27.90 -12.57
CA VAL A 286 -17.58 -27.04 -13.34
C VAL A 286 -17.30 -27.20 -14.82
N THR A 287 -18.36 -27.48 -15.57
CA THR A 287 -18.35 -27.43 -17.04
C THR A 287 -19.38 -26.42 -17.51
N TRP A 288 -19.29 -25.99 -18.75
CA TRP A 288 -20.11 -24.89 -19.25
C TRP A 288 -20.80 -25.30 -20.53
N GLU A 289 -22.13 -25.11 -20.58
CA GLU A 289 -22.97 -25.29 -21.76
C GLU A 289 -23.37 -23.94 -22.36
N ASP A 290 -24.14 -23.94 -23.42
CA ASP A 290 -24.70 -22.75 -24.10
C ASP A 290 -23.63 -21.69 -24.44
N ASN A 291 -22.55 -22.13 -25.09
CA ASN A 291 -21.39 -21.27 -25.41
C ASN A 291 -20.72 -20.62 -24.17
N GLY A 292 -20.67 -21.32 -23.05
CA GLY A 292 -19.96 -20.86 -21.84
C GLY A 292 -20.82 -20.01 -20.90
N THR A 293 -22.13 -20.01 -21.02
CA THR A 293 -23.01 -19.18 -20.18
C THR A 293 -23.72 -19.95 -19.08
N THR A 294 -23.96 -21.26 -19.28
CA THR A 294 -24.71 -22.10 -18.34
C THR A 294 -23.74 -23.03 -17.58
N PRO A 295 -23.53 -22.85 -16.27
CA PRO A 295 -22.67 -23.74 -15.49
C PRO A 295 -23.36 -25.06 -15.20
N VAL A 296 -22.62 -26.16 -15.32
CA VAL A 296 -23.03 -27.51 -14.94
C VAL A 296 -22.03 -28.08 -13.93
N LEU A 297 -22.51 -28.43 -12.75
CA LEU A 297 -21.71 -29.02 -11.69
C LEU A 297 -21.74 -30.54 -11.75
N SER A 298 -20.57 -31.15 -11.84
CA SER A 298 -20.38 -32.60 -11.72
C SER A 298 -19.65 -32.88 -10.41
N SER A 299 -20.29 -33.61 -9.50
CA SER A 299 -19.70 -33.91 -8.20
C SER A 299 -18.41 -34.73 -8.33
N LYS A 300 -17.33 -34.27 -7.68
CA LYS A 300 -16.10 -35.02 -7.44
C LYS A 300 -16.17 -35.82 -6.12
N GLY A 301 -17.24 -35.66 -5.35
CA GLY A 301 -17.43 -36.24 -4.03
C GLY A 301 -16.97 -35.34 -2.90
N ASN A 302 -16.87 -35.94 -1.71
CA ASN A 302 -16.36 -35.26 -0.53
C ASN A 302 -14.87 -35.51 -0.38
N LEU A 303 -14.09 -34.45 -0.17
CA LEU A 303 -12.68 -34.51 0.15
C LEU A 303 -12.46 -34.13 1.61
N ARG A 304 -11.50 -34.79 2.26
CA ARG A 304 -11.06 -34.39 3.59
C ARG A 304 -9.75 -33.64 3.48
N LEU A 305 -9.79 -32.37 3.90
CA LEU A 305 -8.59 -31.54 3.98
C LEU A 305 -7.96 -31.69 5.35
N GLY A 306 -6.70 -32.07 5.40
CA GLY A 306 -5.87 -31.97 6.60
C GLY A 306 -5.38 -30.55 6.82
N GLY A 307 -4.75 -30.30 7.96
CA GLY A 307 -3.91 -29.14 8.21
C GLY A 307 -2.46 -29.58 8.37
N ALA A 308 -1.54 -28.87 7.77
CA ALA A 308 -0.11 -29.08 7.88
C ALA A 308 0.66 -27.76 7.91
N SER A 309 1.91 -27.80 8.38
CA SER A 309 2.85 -26.69 8.18
C SER A 309 3.51 -26.85 6.81
N PHE A 310 3.57 -25.78 6.05
CA PHE A 310 4.20 -25.74 4.74
C PHE A 310 4.80 -24.36 4.48
N THR A 311 5.61 -24.23 3.45
CA THR A 311 6.21 -22.96 3.03
C THR A 311 5.60 -22.53 1.71
N ASP A 312 5.14 -21.28 1.61
CA ASP A 312 4.64 -20.76 0.33
C ASP A 312 5.80 -20.64 -0.67
N PRO A 313 5.66 -21.17 -1.89
CA PRO A 313 6.69 -21.06 -2.91
C PRO A 313 6.72 -19.63 -3.49
N ALA A 314 7.90 -19.11 -3.78
CA ALA A 314 8.02 -17.88 -4.57
C ALA A 314 7.68 -18.17 -6.04
N ILE A 315 8.16 -19.29 -6.57
CA ILE A 315 7.82 -19.76 -7.91
C ILE A 315 6.75 -20.84 -7.78
N TYR A 316 5.53 -20.47 -8.14
CA TYR A 316 4.43 -21.42 -8.11
C TYR A 316 4.48 -22.39 -9.30
N MET A 317 4.85 -21.87 -10.47
CA MET A 317 4.95 -22.66 -11.70
C MET A 317 5.94 -22.01 -12.67
N ASP A 318 6.78 -22.82 -13.28
CA ASP A 318 7.52 -22.47 -14.49
C ASP A 318 7.35 -23.59 -15.53
N LYS A 319 7.02 -23.22 -16.75
CA LYS A 319 6.88 -24.17 -17.86
C LYS A 319 7.17 -23.51 -19.21
N VAL A 320 7.47 -24.31 -20.21
CA VAL A 320 7.60 -23.85 -21.60
C VAL A 320 6.44 -24.37 -22.43
N VAL A 321 5.75 -23.45 -23.07
CA VAL A 321 4.59 -23.72 -23.92
C VAL A 321 4.94 -23.45 -25.38
N GLY A 322 4.74 -24.43 -26.26
CA GLY A 322 4.82 -24.22 -27.71
C GLY A 322 3.50 -23.66 -28.24
N ILE A 323 3.58 -22.83 -29.28
CA ILE A 323 2.38 -22.34 -29.97
C ILE A 323 2.26 -23.03 -31.32
N ASP A 324 1.19 -23.82 -31.49
CA ASP A 324 0.93 -24.58 -32.70
C ASP A 324 0.96 -23.72 -33.98
N GLY A 325 1.70 -24.21 -34.98
CA GLY A 325 1.87 -23.54 -36.27
C GLY A 325 2.86 -22.38 -36.23
N THR A 326 3.71 -22.30 -35.20
CA THR A 326 4.81 -21.32 -35.06
C THR A 326 6.05 -21.99 -34.50
N ASP A 327 7.21 -21.31 -34.61
CA ASP A 327 8.47 -21.73 -33.96
C ASP A 327 8.62 -21.12 -32.54
N LYS A 328 7.55 -20.47 -32.03
CA LYS A 328 7.58 -19.77 -30.75
C LYS A 328 7.55 -20.75 -29.58
N LYS A 329 8.44 -20.51 -28.64
CA LYS A 329 8.51 -21.18 -27.34
C LYS A 329 8.32 -20.14 -26.26
N VAL A 330 7.23 -20.23 -25.54
CA VAL A 330 6.84 -19.28 -24.53
C VAL A 330 7.22 -19.81 -23.15
N GLY A 331 8.10 -19.11 -22.46
CA GLY A 331 8.30 -19.32 -21.02
C GLY A 331 7.08 -18.75 -20.28
N TYR A 332 6.49 -19.55 -19.42
CA TYR A 332 5.45 -19.12 -18.50
C TYR A 332 5.99 -19.24 -17.09
N LEU A 333 6.01 -18.12 -16.36
CA LEU A 333 6.44 -18.03 -14.97
C LEU A 333 5.33 -17.43 -14.12
N LEU A 334 4.73 -18.22 -13.23
CA LEU A 334 3.84 -17.73 -12.17
C LEU A 334 4.67 -17.48 -10.92
N TYR A 335 4.92 -16.20 -10.62
CA TYR A 335 5.80 -15.74 -9.55
C TYR A 335 4.99 -15.04 -8.47
N MET A 336 4.97 -15.60 -7.26
CA MET A 336 4.04 -15.24 -6.19
C MET A 336 4.55 -14.15 -5.25
N GLY A 337 5.85 -13.88 -5.25
CA GLY A 337 6.44 -12.82 -4.42
C GLY A 337 7.96 -12.81 -4.50
N PHE A 338 8.54 -11.63 -4.29
CA PHE A 338 9.97 -11.39 -4.35
C PHE A 338 10.61 -11.67 -2.99
N ASN A 339 11.48 -12.68 -2.95
CA ASN A 339 12.24 -13.02 -1.77
C ASN A 339 13.62 -13.54 -2.19
N ILE A 340 14.67 -12.90 -1.71
CA ILE A 340 16.06 -13.22 -2.06
C ILE A 340 16.47 -14.66 -1.73
N ASP A 341 15.77 -15.31 -0.79
CA ASP A 341 16.04 -16.70 -0.44
C ASP A 341 15.65 -17.68 -1.56
N TYR A 342 14.89 -17.20 -2.57
CA TYR A 342 14.44 -17.95 -3.75
C TYR A 342 15.08 -17.49 -5.07
N ASP A 343 16.07 -16.61 -5.03
CA ASP A 343 16.71 -16.13 -6.26
C ASP A 343 17.47 -17.23 -7.01
N ASP A 344 17.99 -18.23 -6.30
CA ASP A 344 18.58 -19.40 -6.94
C ASP A 344 17.55 -20.26 -7.70
N GLU A 345 16.34 -20.42 -7.15
CA GLU A 345 15.24 -21.10 -7.83
C GLU A 345 14.76 -20.31 -9.05
N LEU A 346 14.72 -18.97 -8.93
CA LEU A 346 14.38 -18.08 -10.02
C LEU A 346 15.40 -18.18 -11.16
N MET A 347 16.69 -18.17 -10.85
CA MET A 347 17.76 -18.40 -11.82
C MET A 347 17.65 -19.78 -12.48
N ALA A 348 17.30 -20.82 -11.71
CA ALA A 348 17.10 -22.18 -12.24
C ALA A 348 15.90 -22.26 -13.20
N ALA A 349 14.80 -21.51 -12.94
CA ALA A 349 13.68 -21.42 -13.86
C ALA A 349 14.10 -20.77 -15.20
N PHE A 350 14.85 -19.66 -15.14
CA PHE A 350 15.36 -19.00 -16.34
C PHE A 350 16.40 -19.84 -17.09
N GLU A 351 17.21 -20.64 -16.38
CA GLU A 351 18.11 -21.60 -17.03
C GLU A 351 17.33 -22.64 -17.84
N ARG A 352 16.20 -23.15 -17.31
CA ARG A 352 15.29 -24.05 -18.07
C ARG A 352 14.74 -23.37 -19.33
N PHE A 353 14.36 -22.09 -19.23
CA PHE A 353 13.91 -21.29 -20.37
C PHE A 353 15.01 -21.10 -21.41
N ARG A 354 16.23 -20.77 -20.98
CA ARG A 354 17.39 -20.60 -21.84
C ARG A 354 17.76 -21.91 -22.59
N GLN A 355 17.78 -23.05 -21.88
CA GLN A 355 18.09 -24.35 -22.46
C GLN A 355 17.06 -24.80 -23.50
N GLN A 356 15.80 -24.40 -23.33
CA GLN A 356 14.72 -24.69 -24.27
C GLN A 356 14.61 -23.66 -25.41
N ASN A 357 15.48 -22.64 -25.42
CA ASN A 357 15.45 -21.51 -26.37
C ASN A 357 14.10 -20.79 -26.40
N VAL A 358 13.65 -20.35 -25.23
CA VAL A 358 12.43 -19.53 -25.11
C VAL A 358 12.57 -18.24 -25.92
N THR A 359 11.55 -17.94 -26.72
CA THR A 359 11.50 -16.77 -27.60
C THR A 359 10.65 -15.63 -27.05
N ASP A 360 9.71 -15.95 -26.19
CA ASP A 360 8.76 -15.03 -25.58
C ASP A 360 8.55 -15.43 -24.10
N LEU A 361 8.22 -14.47 -23.24
CA LEU A 361 7.96 -14.70 -21.81
C LEU A 361 6.57 -14.17 -21.43
N ILE A 362 5.79 -15.00 -20.75
CA ILE A 362 4.63 -14.60 -19.96
C ILE A 362 5.06 -14.63 -18.50
N LEU A 363 5.13 -13.46 -17.89
CA LEU A 363 5.41 -13.29 -16.47
C LEU A 363 4.07 -13.04 -15.76
N ASP A 364 3.60 -14.01 -14.98
CA ASP A 364 2.34 -13.91 -14.27
C ASP A 364 2.58 -13.38 -12.85
N LEU A 365 2.22 -12.12 -12.64
CA LEU A 365 2.30 -11.39 -11.38
C LEU A 365 0.91 -11.07 -10.80
N ARG A 366 -0.16 -11.71 -11.29
CA ARG A 366 -1.54 -11.39 -10.88
C ARG A 366 -1.80 -11.57 -9.37
N TYR A 367 -1.01 -12.38 -8.68
CA TYR A 367 -1.11 -12.61 -7.23
C TYR A 367 0.12 -12.12 -6.46
N ASN A 368 1.03 -11.39 -7.12
CA ASN A 368 2.29 -10.94 -6.55
C ASN A 368 2.19 -9.48 -6.06
N ASN A 369 2.22 -9.29 -4.77
CA ASN A 369 2.15 -7.97 -4.13
C ASN A 369 3.53 -7.32 -3.87
N GLY A 370 4.61 -7.90 -4.45
CA GLY A 370 5.96 -7.35 -4.34
C GLY A 370 6.90 -8.17 -3.45
N GLY A 371 7.79 -7.51 -2.75
CA GLY A 371 8.80 -8.08 -1.88
C GLY A 371 10.16 -7.40 -2.01
N ASP A 372 11.26 -8.17 -1.98
CA ASP A 372 12.63 -7.67 -1.98
C ASP A 372 13.01 -6.92 -3.28
N VAL A 373 13.59 -5.73 -3.12
CA VAL A 373 14.11 -4.91 -4.24
C VAL A 373 15.23 -5.62 -4.99
N LEU A 374 16.13 -6.29 -4.26
CA LEU A 374 17.23 -7.05 -4.85
C LEU A 374 16.73 -8.19 -5.74
N SER A 375 15.75 -8.95 -5.27
CA SER A 375 15.13 -10.02 -6.07
C SER A 375 14.43 -9.49 -7.32
N SER A 376 13.79 -8.30 -7.24
CA SER A 376 13.26 -7.60 -8.41
C SER A 376 14.35 -7.26 -9.44
N ALA A 377 15.52 -6.80 -8.98
CA ALA A 377 16.64 -6.50 -9.86
C ALA A 377 17.27 -7.78 -10.47
N VAL A 378 17.25 -8.92 -9.74
CA VAL A 378 17.64 -10.24 -10.28
C VAL A 378 16.70 -10.63 -11.42
N LEU A 379 15.38 -10.55 -11.23
CA LEU A 379 14.40 -10.83 -12.30
C LEU A 379 14.58 -9.88 -13.50
N GLY A 380 14.79 -8.59 -13.25
CA GLY A 380 15.11 -7.62 -14.30
C GLY A 380 16.35 -8.01 -15.11
N THR A 381 17.40 -8.48 -14.42
CA THR A 381 18.66 -8.96 -15.06
C THR A 381 18.42 -10.23 -15.90
N LEU A 382 17.66 -11.18 -15.37
CA LEU A 382 17.31 -12.43 -16.06
C LEU A 382 16.53 -12.18 -17.37
N VAL A 383 15.65 -11.18 -17.36
CA VAL A 383 14.89 -10.79 -18.56
C VAL A 383 15.75 -10.00 -19.54
N ALA A 384 16.44 -8.97 -19.08
CA ALA A 384 17.19 -8.03 -19.94
C ALA A 384 18.46 -8.65 -20.55
N GLY A 385 19.21 -9.39 -19.75
CA GLY A 385 20.42 -10.08 -20.20
C GLY A 385 21.62 -9.19 -20.46
N ASN A 386 22.64 -9.77 -21.11
CA ASN A 386 23.96 -9.18 -21.28
C ASN A 386 23.97 -7.87 -22.11
N ASP A 387 23.01 -7.66 -23.01
CA ASP A 387 22.91 -6.45 -23.82
C ASP A 387 22.71 -5.19 -22.98
N TYR A 388 22.19 -5.36 -21.77
CA TYR A 388 21.87 -4.26 -20.84
C TYR A 388 22.81 -4.20 -19.63
N LYS A 389 23.83 -5.07 -19.55
CA LYS A 389 24.76 -5.10 -18.42
C LYS A 389 25.30 -3.71 -18.09
N GLY A 390 25.17 -3.33 -16.81
CA GLY A 390 25.64 -2.02 -16.29
C GLY A 390 24.67 -0.86 -16.51
N GLN A 391 23.59 -1.03 -17.26
CA GLN A 391 22.57 0.01 -17.39
C GLN A 391 21.72 0.07 -16.10
N VAL A 392 21.27 1.27 -15.77
CA VAL A 392 20.41 1.49 -14.58
C VAL A 392 19.06 0.79 -14.82
N TYR A 393 18.71 -0.08 -13.90
CA TYR A 393 17.40 -0.73 -13.83
C TYR A 393 16.43 0.10 -13.01
N ALA A 394 16.88 0.53 -11.84
CA ALA A 394 16.12 1.37 -10.94
C ALA A 394 17.05 2.29 -10.15
N HIS A 395 16.52 3.43 -9.72
CA HIS A 395 17.16 4.37 -8.83
C HIS A 395 16.29 4.58 -7.59
N THR A 396 16.90 4.62 -6.40
CA THR A 396 16.19 4.91 -5.16
C THR A 396 16.53 6.29 -4.63
N THR A 397 15.51 7.06 -4.24
CA THR A 397 15.62 8.40 -3.67
C THR A 397 14.95 8.41 -2.29
N PHE A 398 15.69 8.75 -1.25
CA PHE A 398 15.20 8.87 0.12
C PHE A 398 14.62 10.27 0.40
N ASN A 399 14.30 10.55 1.67
CA ASN A 399 13.94 11.90 2.08
C ASN A 399 15.11 12.88 1.85
N GLU A 400 14.84 14.18 1.93
CA GLU A 400 15.80 15.23 1.59
C GLU A 400 17.11 15.10 2.39
N ASP A 401 17.02 14.88 3.71
CA ASP A 401 18.19 14.80 4.59
C ASP A 401 19.11 13.63 4.22
N ARG A 402 18.54 12.45 3.97
CA ARG A 402 19.26 11.24 3.57
C ARG A 402 19.86 11.38 2.16
N THR A 403 19.12 11.99 1.26
CA THR A 403 19.60 12.26 -0.11
C THR A 403 20.75 13.26 -0.12
N GLU A 404 20.68 14.33 0.68
CA GLU A 404 21.79 15.28 0.88
C GLU A 404 23.01 14.63 1.54
N ALA A 405 22.81 13.65 2.40
CA ALA A 405 23.88 12.83 2.99
C ALA A 405 24.49 11.82 1.98
N GLY A 406 23.98 11.76 0.74
CA GLY A 406 24.47 10.88 -0.31
C GLY A 406 23.90 9.46 -0.25
N GLU A 407 22.79 9.25 0.48
CA GLU A 407 22.08 7.99 0.47
C GLU A 407 21.18 7.89 -0.76
N GLY A 408 20.89 6.66 -1.18
CA GLY A 408 20.21 6.37 -2.42
C GLY A 408 21.18 6.00 -3.55
N GLY A 409 20.64 5.60 -4.69
CA GLY A 409 21.45 5.24 -5.85
C GLY A 409 20.86 4.12 -6.70
N ASP A 410 21.71 3.54 -7.54
CA ASP A 410 21.31 2.70 -8.63
C ASP A 410 21.38 1.21 -8.33
N TYR A 411 20.35 0.49 -8.81
CA TYR A 411 20.41 -0.93 -9.12
C TYR A 411 20.66 -1.06 -10.62
N LYS A 412 21.72 -1.80 -10.99
CA LYS A 412 22.13 -1.94 -12.39
C LYS A 412 22.05 -3.37 -12.85
N ILE A 413 21.65 -3.59 -14.08
CA ILE A 413 21.59 -4.93 -14.69
C ILE A 413 22.94 -5.63 -14.57
N GLY A 414 22.94 -6.79 -13.91
CA GLY A 414 24.12 -7.65 -13.78
C GLY A 414 25.29 -7.04 -13.03
N VAL A 415 25.06 -6.10 -12.13
CA VAL A 415 26.07 -5.47 -11.29
C VAL A 415 25.74 -5.74 -9.84
N LYS A 416 26.67 -6.39 -9.15
CA LYS A 416 26.48 -6.84 -7.76
C LYS A 416 26.61 -5.73 -6.70
N GLU A 417 27.30 -4.64 -7.00
CA GLU A 417 27.43 -3.48 -6.14
C GLU A 417 26.11 -2.70 -6.19
N THR A 418 25.37 -2.72 -5.10
CA THR A 418 24.08 -2.01 -4.95
C THR A 418 24.14 -0.99 -3.82
N VAL A 419 23.10 -0.16 -3.72
CA VAL A 419 22.96 0.82 -2.62
C VAL A 419 22.80 0.16 -1.25
N GLU A 420 22.32 -1.09 -1.21
CA GLU A 420 22.12 -1.82 0.03
C GLU A 420 23.40 -2.56 0.46
N ARG A 421 23.99 -3.29 -0.47
CA ARG A 421 25.11 -4.20 -0.22
C ARG A 421 25.69 -4.75 -1.52
N ILE A 422 26.77 -5.50 -1.44
CA ILE A 422 27.22 -6.39 -2.52
C ILE A 422 26.27 -7.58 -2.56
N TYR A 423 25.65 -7.80 -3.71
CA TYR A 423 24.70 -8.92 -3.93
C TYR A 423 25.07 -9.74 -5.16
N GLU A 424 25.84 -10.82 -4.94
CA GLU A 424 26.40 -11.69 -5.97
C GLU A 424 25.36 -12.27 -6.94
N PRO A 425 24.11 -12.61 -6.53
CA PRO A 425 23.10 -13.15 -7.45
C PRO A 425 22.81 -12.24 -8.64
N LEU A 426 22.96 -10.92 -8.54
CA LEU A 426 22.79 -10.00 -9.68
C LEU A 426 23.78 -10.27 -10.81
N GLU A 427 25.04 -10.53 -10.49
CA GLU A 427 26.06 -10.87 -11.50
C GLU A 427 25.88 -12.29 -12.01
N THR A 428 25.52 -13.24 -11.14
CA THR A 428 25.25 -14.65 -11.48
C THR A 428 24.06 -14.78 -12.43
N ALA A 429 23.01 -13.98 -12.23
CA ALA A 429 21.79 -13.98 -13.05
C ALA A 429 22.06 -13.79 -14.55
N LEU A 430 23.12 -13.06 -14.92
CA LEU A 430 23.49 -12.87 -16.34
C LEU A 430 23.79 -14.21 -17.06
N GLN A 431 24.26 -15.23 -16.34
CA GLN A 431 24.59 -16.54 -16.92
C GLN A 431 23.32 -17.32 -17.31
N HIS A 432 22.20 -17.00 -16.67
CA HIS A 432 20.90 -17.64 -16.84
C HIS A 432 19.91 -16.80 -17.63
N ALA A 433 20.31 -15.58 -18.01
CA ALA A 433 19.44 -14.61 -18.65
C ALA A 433 18.99 -15.05 -20.04
N VAL A 434 17.76 -14.72 -20.40
CA VAL A 434 17.16 -15.00 -21.70
C VAL A 434 17.29 -13.84 -22.69
N GLY A 435 17.52 -12.61 -22.25
CA GLY A 435 17.82 -11.44 -23.09
C GLY A 435 16.68 -11.01 -24.01
N LEU A 436 15.48 -10.90 -23.48
CA LEU A 436 14.28 -10.57 -24.24
C LEU A 436 14.11 -9.03 -24.40
N LYS A 437 13.64 -8.62 -25.58
CA LYS A 437 13.30 -7.21 -25.88
C LYS A 437 11.81 -6.92 -25.69
N LYS A 438 11.02 -7.95 -25.42
CA LYS A 438 9.57 -7.88 -25.22
C LYS A 438 9.15 -8.98 -24.27
N ILE A 439 8.24 -8.64 -23.33
CA ILE A 439 7.58 -9.58 -22.45
C ILE A 439 6.08 -9.27 -22.32
N TYR A 440 5.32 -10.23 -21.82
CA TYR A 440 3.91 -10.11 -21.51
C TYR A 440 3.72 -10.35 -20.03
N VAL A 441 3.10 -9.40 -19.33
CA VAL A 441 2.92 -9.47 -17.87
C VAL A 441 1.43 -9.54 -17.54
N LEU A 442 1.04 -10.58 -16.82
CA LEU A 442 -0.33 -10.72 -16.32
C LEU A 442 -0.41 -10.02 -14.97
N VAL A 443 -1.33 -9.08 -14.85
CA VAL A 443 -1.43 -8.17 -13.71
C VAL A 443 -2.85 -8.10 -13.14
N SER A 444 -2.95 -7.76 -11.86
CA SER A 444 -4.21 -7.47 -11.18
C SER A 444 -4.05 -6.27 -10.23
N GLN A 445 -5.11 -5.88 -9.55
CA GLN A 445 -5.05 -4.84 -8.51
C GLN A 445 -4.13 -5.20 -7.33
N THR A 446 -3.78 -6.48 -7.16
CA THR A 446 -2.82 -6.92 -6.14
C THR A 446 -1.37 -6.89 -6.62
N THR A 447 -1.13 -6.71 -7.91
CA THR A 447 0.22 -6.52 -8.45
C THR A 447 0.79 -5.20 -7.95
N ALA A 448 1.81 -5.24 -7.08
CA ALA A 448 2.28 -4.07 -6.35
C ALA A 448 3.81 -4.01 -6.21
N SER A 449 4.33 -2.80 -6.02
CA SER A 449 5.66 -2.54 -5.48
C SER A 449 6.81 -3.19 -6.30
N ALA A 450 7.54 -4.20 -5.77
CA ALA A 450 8.62 -4.88 -6.52
C ALA A 450 8.14 -5.46 -7.86
N SER A 451 6.87 -5.90 -7.95
CA SER A 451 6.24 -6.29 -9.22
C SER A 451 6.12 -5.11 -10.19
N GLU A 452 5.69 -3.95 -9.67
CA GLU A 452 5.59 -2.72 -10.47
C GLU A 452 6.97 -2.16 -10.81
N MET A 453 7.95 -2.35 -9.92
CA MET A 453 9.36 -2.03 -10.18
C MET A 453 9.92 -2.84 -11.36
N VAL A 454 9.55 -4.13 -11.53
CA VAL A 454 9.93 -4.92 -12.73
C VAL A 454 9.34 -4.28 -13.98
N ILE A 455 8.07 -3.94 -13.98
CA ILE A 455 7.40 -3.30 -15.11
C ILE A 455 8.08 -1.96 -15.43
N ASN A 456 8.30 -1.13 -14.42
CA ASN A 456 8.91 0.19 -14.58
C ASN A 456 10.37 0.11 -15.04
N GLY A 457 11.16 -0.72 -14.39
CA GLY A 457 12.59 -0.88 -14.67
C GLY A 457 12.85 -1.36 -16.10
N LEU A 458 12.11 -2.39 -16.54
CA LEU A 458 12.23 -2.90 -17.92
C LEU A 458 11.80 -1.87 -18.97
N ARG A 459 10.73 -1.11 -18.71
CA ARG A 459 10.32 0.02 -19.57
C ARG A 459 11.36 1.13 -19.60
N GLY A 460 12.07 1.35 -18.49
CA GLY A 460 13.21 2.26 -18.42
C GLY A 460 14.37 1.88 -19.36
N LEU A 461 14.55 0.59 -19.60
CA LEU A 461 15.55 0.01 -20.50
C LEU A 461 15.05 -0.13 -21.96
N ASP A 462 13.91 0.44 -22.32
CA ASP A 462 13.27 0.28 -23.63
C ASP A 462 12.89 -1.16 -24.00
N ILE A 463 12.71 -2.04 -22.99
CA ILE A 463 12.12 -3.35 -23.19
C ILE A 463 10.60 -3.17 -23.26
N GLU A 464 9.97 -3.73 -24.29
CA GLU A 464 8.52 -3.67 -24.48
C GLU A 464 7.82 -4.56 -23.44
N VAL A 465 7.07 -3.95 -22.51
CA VAL A 465 6.32 -4.64 -21.47
C VAL A 465 4.83 -4.47 -21.75
N ASN A 466 4.20 -5.54 -22.22
CA ASN A 466 2.78 -5.61 -22.54
C ASN A 466 1.98 -6.12 -21.34
N LEU A 467 1.05 -5.32 -20.83
CA LEU A 467 0.27 -5.64 -19.63
C LEU A 467 -1.12 -6.17 -20.00
N ILE A 468 -1.53 -7.25 -19.33
CA ILE A 468 -2.84 -7.90 -19.53
C ILE A 468 -3.47 -8.12 -18.15
N GLY A 469 -4.70 -7.66 -17.94
CA GLY A 469 -5.42 -7.84 -16.68
C GLY A 469 -6.06 -6.55 -16.18
N GLN A 470 -5.90 -6.24 -14.91
CA GLN A 470 -6.43 -5.03 -14.27
C GLN A 470 -5.32 -4.02 -13.98
N THR A 471 -5.69 -2.75 -13.79
CA THR A 471 -4.77 -1.71 -13.31
C THR A 471 -4.08 -2.16 -12.03
N THR A 472 -2.75 -2.02 -11.96
CA THR A 472 -1.94 -2.44 -10.82
C THR A 472 -2.19 -1.56 -9.59
N ASN A 473 -1.58 -1.89 -8.45
CA ASN A 473 -1.83 -1.22 -7.18
C ASN A 473 -1.40 0.26 -7.16
N GLY A 474 -0.27 0.59 -7.78
CA GLY A 474 0.27 1.94 -7.77
C GLY A 474 1.25 2.23 -6.63
N LYS A 475 1.87 1.20 -6.04
CA LYS A 475 2.86 1.39 -4.98
C LYS A 475 4.24 1.70 -5.57
N ASN A 476 4.49 2.98 -5.83
CA ASN A 476 5.73 3.53 -6.37
C ASN A 476 6.79 3.84 -5.32
N VAL A 477 6.56 3.43 -4.08
CA VAL A 477 7.41 3.68 -2.91
C VAL A 477 7.87 2.38 -2.26
N GLY A 478 8.99 2.46 -1.55
CA GLY A 478 9.55 1.35 -0.81
C GLY A 478 9.74 1.63 0.68
N MET A 479 10.06 0.59 1.43
CA MET A 479 10.15 0.60 2.89
C MET A 479 11.45 -0.04 3.36
N GLU A 480 12.02 0.49 4.43
CA GLU A 480 13.07 -0.17 5.20
C GLU A 480 12.45 -0.64 6.52
N GLY A 481 12.52 -1.95 6.78
CA GLY A 481 12.04 -2.50 8.04
C GLY A 481 13.06 -2.30 9.16
N VAL A 482 12.57 -1.97 10.36
CA VAL A 482 13.40 -1.95 11.58
C VAL A 482 12.66 -2.66 12.71
N MET A 483 13.39 -3.47 13.47
CA MET A 483 12.86 -4.22 14.59
C MET A 483 13.49 -3.76 15.89
N ARG A 484 12.69 -3.63 16.94
CA ARG A 484 13.16 -3.34 18.28
C ARG A 484 12.32 -4.03 19.34
N SER A 485 12.98 -4.53 20.40
CA SER A 485 12.29 -5.19 21.51
C SER A 485 11.99 -4.18 22.63
N PHE A 486 10.74 -4.18 23.10
CA PHE A 486 10.30 -3.44 24.28
C PHE A 486 9.41 -4.34 25.13
N TYR A 487 9.56 -4.34 26.43
CA TYR A 487 8.69 -5.04 27.39
C TYR A 487 8.49 -6.54 27.08
N ASN A 488 9.52 -7.22 26.56
CA ASN A 488 9.50 -8.61 26.07
C ASN A 488 8.61 -8.84 24.83
N HIS A 489 8.27 -7.78 24.09
CA HIS A 489 7.59 -7.84 22.81
C HIS A 489 8.49 -7.31 21.71
N GLU A 490 8.42 -7.89 20.54
CA GLU A 490 9.09 -7.40 19.35
C GLU A 490 8.16 -6.47 18.57
N PHE A 491 8.67 -5.27 18.26
CA PHE A 491 7.99 -4.30 17.42
C PHE A 491 8.73 -4.18 16.10
N LEU A 492 8.00 -4.35 15.01
CA LEU A 492 8.49 -4.26 13.65
C LEU A 492 7.84 -3.07 12.97
N LEU A 493 8.65 -2.06 12.62
CA LEU A 493 8.22 -0.84 11.97
C LEU A 493 8.69 -0.84 10.52
N TYR A 494 7.75 -0.66 9.59
CA TYR A 494 7.98 -0.51 8.16
C TYR A 494 7.42 0.83 7.68
N PRO A 495 8.13 1.93 7.82
CA PRO A 495 7.74 3.20 7.20
C PRO A 495 8.09 3.20 5.71
N VAL A 496 7.35 3.93 4.92
CA VAL A 496 7.78 4.31 3.58
C VAL A 496 9.01 5.21 3.69
N THR A 497 10.12 4.83 3.06
CA THR A 497 11.41 5.53 3.21
C THR A 497 11.99 6.03 1.90
N PHE A 498 11.60 5.47 0.76
CA PHE A 498 12.17 5.84 -0.54
C PHE A 498 11.18 5.74 -1.70
N TYR A 499 11.44 6.53 -2.74
CA TYR A 499 10.86 6.36 -4.08
C TYR A 499 11.70 5.40 -4.92
N VAL A 500 11.05 4.77 -5.91
CA VAL A 500 11.71 3.96 -6.94
C VAL A 500 11.45 4.57 -8.31
N GLU A 501 12.51 4.96 -9.00
CA GLU A 501 12.50 5.53 -10.35
C GLU A 501 13.15 4.55 -11.33
N ASN A 502 12.77 4.57 -12.60
CA ASN A 502 13.47 3.82 -13.63
C ASN A 502 14.64 4.63 -14.23
N ALA A 503 15.39 4.05 -15.17
CA ALA A 503 16.53 4.70 -15.84
C ALA A 503 16.21 6.06 -16.49
N LYS A 504 14.94 6.38 -16.72
CA LYS A 504 14.46 7.64 -17.30
C LYS A 504 13.93 8.62 -16.27
N GLY A 505 14.07 8.31 -14.97
CA GLY A 505 13.54 9.10 -13.86
C GLY A 505 12.02 9.01 -13.69
N PHE A 506 11.36 8.03 -14.32
CA PHE A 506 9.91 7.87 -14.20
C PHE A 506 9.55 7.11 -12.92
N ARG A 507 8.68 7.72 -12.10
CA ARG A 507 8.13 7.16 -10.86
C ARG A 507 6.65 7.47 -10.66
N ASP A 508 6.03 8.19 -11.58
CA ASP A 508 4.65 8.71 -11.44
C ASP A 508 3.62 7.65 -11.84
N TYR A 509 3.56 6.58 -11.03
CA TYR A 509 2.58 5.49 -11.19
C TYR A 509 1.82 5.17 -9.91
N SER A 510 1.63 6.15 -9.03
CA SER A 510 0.86 5.98 -7.78
C SER A 510 -0.61 5.61 -7.99
N THR A 511 -1.12 5.75 -9.22
CA THR A 511 -2.46 5.28 -9.62
C THR A 511 -2.45 3.90 -10.30
N GLY A 512 -1.30 3.24 -10.34
CA GLY A 512 -1.09 1.96 -11.00
C GLY A 512 -0.77 2.07 -12.49
N PHE A 513 -0.24 0.97 -13.04
CA PHE A 513 -0.08 0.82 -14.49
C PHE A 513 -1.38 0.32 -15.09
N VAL A 514 -1.96 1.10 -16.00
CA VAL A 514 -3.14 0.68 -16.77
C VAL A 514 -2.70 -0.39 -17.78
N PRO A 515 -3.37 -1.55 -17.83
CA PRO A 515 -3.00 -2.61 -18.75
C PRO A 515 -3.30 -2.25 -20.21
N ASP A 516 -2.49 -2.82 -21.12
CA ASP A 516 -2.73 -2.68 -22.57
C ASP A 516 -4.01 -3.41 -23.02
N VAL A 517 -4.30 -4.54 -22.36
CA VAL A 517 -5.55 -5.28 -22.52
C VAL A 517 -6.21 -5.39 -21.15
N GLU A 518 -7.24 -4.57 -20.93
CA GLU A 518 -7.96 -4.55 -19.66
C GLU A 518 -8.99 -5.67 -19.60
N ILE A 519 -8.91 -6.48 -18.53
CA ILE A 519 -9.85 -7.56 -18.25
C ILE A 519 -9.86 -7.88 -16.75
N ASP A 520 -11.05 -8.05 -16.20
CA ASP A 520 -11.25 -8.46 -14.81
C ASP A 520 -11.26 -10.00 -14.70
N ASP A 521 -10.10 -10.56 -14.31
CA ASP A 521 -9.94 -12.01 -14.10
C ASP A 521 -10.81 -12.52 -12.93
N SER A 522 -11.16 -11.67 -11.98
CA SER A 522 -12.02 -12.05 -10.84
C SER A 522 -13.46 -12.35 -11.24
N ALA A 523 -13.90 -11.82 -12.38
CA ALA A 523 -15.22 -12.06 -12.92
C ALA A 523 -15.29 -13.27 -13.87
N ILE A 524 -14.19 -14.00 -14.04
CA ILE A 524 -14.05 -15.11 -14.98
C ILE A 524 -13.69 -16.38 -14.23
N TYR A 525 -14.38 -17.47 -14.56
CA TYR A 525 -14.12 -18.76 -13.93
C TYR A 525 -12.70 -19.25 -14.22
N PRO A 526 -11.94 -19.70 -13.20
CA PRO A 526 -10.53 -19.98 -13.35
C PRO A 526 -10.26 -21.28 -14.13
N GLY A 527 -9.51 -21.18 -15.24
CA GLY A 527 -8.92 -22.31 -15.95
C GLY A 527 -7.48 -22.60 -15.49
N GLU A 528 -6.89 -23.68 -16.00
CA GLU A 528 -5.51 -24.08 -15.67
C GLU A 528 -4.51 -23.01 -16.08
N PHE A 529 -3.61 -22.62 -15.16
CA PHE A 529 -2.60 -21.58 -15.38
C PHE A 529 -1.74 -21.81 -16.63
N GLY A 530 -1.52 -20.76 -17.41
CA GLY A 530 -0.66 -20.74 -18.58
C GLY A 530 -1.12 -21.68 -19.69
N THR A 531 -2.41 -21.98 -19.76
CA THR A 531 -3.05 -22.73 -20.84
C THR A 531 -4.05 -21.84 -21.59
N MET A 532 -4.67 -22.38 -22.64
CA MET A 532 -5.75 -21.70 -23.36
C MET A 532 -7.06 -21.59 -22.55
N GLU A 533 -7.14 -22.26 -21.39
CA GLU A 533 -8.27 -22.21 -20.47
C GLU A 533 -8.14 -21.06 -19.45
N ASP A 534 -6.91 -20.63 -19.16
CA ASP A 534 -6.65 -19.44 -18.37
C ASP A 534 -6.83 -18.18 -19.21
N GLN A 535 -7.83 -17.37 -18.92
CA GLN A 535 -8.21 -16.24 -19.76
C GLN A 535 -7.07 -15.24 -19.99
N LEU A 536 -6.30 -14.88 -18.97
CA LEU A 536 -5.16 -13.97 -19.14
C LEU A 536 -4.05 -14.64 -19.95
N GLY A 537 -3.77 -15.91 -19.65
CA GLY A 537 -2.82 -16.73 -20.40
C GLY A 537 -3.22 -16.88 -21.88
N TYR A 538 -4.51 -17.11 -22.14
CA TYR A 538 -5.07 -17.17 -23.51
C TYR A 538 -4.79 -15.89 -24.29
N ILE A 539 -5.12 -14.72 -23.70
CA ILE A 539 -4.90 -13.42 -24.34
C ILE A 539 -3.44 -13.21 -24.68
N ALA A 540 -2.55 -13.53 -23.73
CA ALA A 540 -1.10 -13.43 -23.95
C ALA A 540 -0.63 -14.35 -25.08
N LEU A 541 -1.05 -15.61 -25.07
CA LEU A 541 -0.68 -16.60 -26.12
C LEU A 541 -1.20 -16.18 -27.51
N VAL A 542 -2.43 -15.64 -27.61
CA VAL A 542 -2.99 -15.11 -28.85
C VAL A 542 -2.20 -13.91 -29.34
N TRP A 543 -1.82 -13.00 -28.43
CA TRP A 543 -1.00 -11.84 -28.77
C TRP A 543 0.38 -12.24 -29.27
N ILE A 544 1.03 -13.15 -28.57
CA ILE A 544 2.33 -13.74 -28.98
C ILE A 544 2.22 -14.40 -30.35
N LYS A 545 1.18 -15.21 -30.57
CA LYS A 545 0.96 -15.93 -31.83
C LYS A 545 0.78 -14.97 -33.02
N SER A 546 -0.06 -13.99 -32.85
CA SER A 546 -0.44 -13.06 -33.93
C SER A 546 0.56 -11.91 -34.13
N GLY A 547 1.38 -11.61 -33.11
CA GLY A 547 2.22 -10.41 -33.06
C GLY A 547 1.43 -9.11 -32.95
N LYS A 548 0.11 -9.17 -32.74
CA LYS A 548 -0.79 -8.02 -32.68
C LYS A 548 -1.59 -8.04 -31.38
N LYS A 549 -1.74 -6.86 -30.78
CA LYS A 549 -2.60 -6.67 -29.61
C LYS A 549 -4.02 -7.14 -29.91
N PRO A 550 -4.60 -8.07 -29.11
CA PRO A 550 -5.96 -8.52 -29.29
C PRO A 550 -6.98 -7.40 -29.02
N GLU A 551 -7.97 -7.28 -29.88
CA GLU A 551 -9.15 -6.46 -29.62
C GLU A 551 -10.20 -7.33 -28.91
N LEU A 552 -10.51 -7.01 -27.63
CA LEU A 552 -11.53 -7.72 -26.89
C LEU A 552 -12.93 -7.25 -27.37
N GLN A 553 -13.64 -8.10 -28.09
CA GLN A 553 -15.07 -7.93 -28.29
C GLN A 553 -15.81 -8.61 -27.14
N ALA A 554 -16.97 -8.09 -26.73
CA ALA A 554 -17.81 -8.69 -25.68
C ALA A 554 -18.12 -10.18 -25.92
N SER A 555 -18.12 -10.62 -27.20
CA SER A 555 -18.29 -12.02 -27.61
C SER A 555 -16.97 -12.85 -27.56
N SER A 556 -15.81 -12.20 -27.41
CA SER A 556 -14.52 -12.91 -27.35
C SER A 556 -14.14 -13.33 -25.92
N LEU A 557 -14.76 -12.73 -24.91
CA LEU A 557 -14.63 -13.13 -23.51
C LEU A 557 -15.14 -14.57 -23.28
N THR A 558 -16.06 -15.05 -24.14
CA THR A 558 -16.59 -16.42 -24.06
C THR A 558 -15.86 -17.44 -24.94
N ARG A 559 -15.00 -17.01 -25.89
CA ARG A 559 -14.33 -17.93 -26.83
C ARG A 559 -13.08 -18.60 -26.29
N GLY A 560 -12.47 -18.05 -25.24
CA GLY A 560 -11.27 -18.62 -24.58
C GLY A 560 -11.59 -19.47 -23.35
N GLY A 561 -12.83 -19.94 -23.18
CA GLY A 561 -13.22 -20.74 -22.01
C GLY A 561 -13.56 -19.90 -20.77
N GLY A 562 -13.43 -18.57 -20.86
CA GLY A 562 -13.76 -17.67 -19.76
C GLY A 562 -15.26 -17.55 -19.56
N SER A 563 -15.82 -18.32 -18.64
CA SER A 563 -17.24 -18.28 -18.29
C SER A 563 -17.48 -17.35 -17.13
N PRO A 564 -18.57 -16.54 -17.16
CA PRO A 564 -18.77 -15.51 -16.16
C PRO A 564 -19.06 -16.08 -14.78
N MET A 565 -18.39 -15.55 -13.77
CA MET A 565 -18.76 -15.74 -12.37
C MET A 565 -19.08 -14.39 -11.75
N LYS A 566 -19.84 -14.38 -10.66
CA LYS A 566 -20.17 -13.16 -9.92
C LYS A 566 -19.61 -13.27 -8.51
N PRO A 567 -18.40 -12.72 -8.28
CA PRO A 567 -17.87 -12.61 -6.94
C PRO A 567 -18.84 -11.87 -6.03
N PHE A 568 -19.08 -12.35 -4.81
CA PHE A 568 -19.94 -11.66 -3.84
C PHE A 568 -19.24 -11.43 -2.50
N GLY A 569 -18.06 -11.97 -2.33
CA GLY A 569 -17.28 -11.79 -1.11
C GLY A 569 -15.80 -11.93 -1.38
N ASP A 570 -15.05 -11.07 -0.73
CA ASP A 570 -13.61 -11.13 -0.70
C ASP A 570 -13.18 -11.97 0.51
N LEU A 571 -12.43 -13.02 0.24
CA LEU A 571 -11.82 -13.86 1.27
C LEU A 571 -10.38 -13.45 1.58
N TRP A 572 -9.88 -12.39 0.95
CA TRP A 572 -8.57 -11.84 1.26
C TRP A 572 -8.47 -11.41 2.73
N ASP A 573 -9.56 -10.85 3.30
CA ASP A 573 -9.59 -10.34 4.67
C ASP A 573 -9.51 -11.45 5.74
N ILE A 574 -9.91 -12.68 5.43
CA ILE A 574 -9.88 -13.81 6.38
C ILE A 574 -8.63 -14.66 6.23
N ARG A 575 -7.83 -14.42 5.20
CA ARG A 575 -6.50 -15.00 5.13
C ARG A 575 -5.63 -14.34 6.21
N PRO A 576 -4.69 -15.08 6.82
CA PRO A 576 -3.62 -14.46 7.59
C PRO A 576 -2.66 -13.64 6.70
N ILE A 577 -3.12 -13.23 5.52
CA ILE A 577 -2.38 -12.42 4.56
C ILE A 577 -2.87 -10.98 4.68
N ARG A 578 -2.18 -10.17 5.45
CA ARG A 578 -2.15 -8.74 5.17
C ARG A 578 -1.20 -8.54 4.00
N PRO A 579 -1.55 -7.76 2.98
CA PRO A 579 -0.61 -7.44 1.92
C PRO A 579 0.53 -6.61 2.52
N MET A 580 1.56 -7.26 3.02
CA MET A 580 2.87 -6.65 3.23
C MET A 580 3.64 -6.73 1.92
N GLY A 581 2.99 -6.29 0.83
CA GLY A 581 3.65 -6.10 -0.42
C GLY A 581 4.29 -4.74 -0.43
N GLY A 582 5.58 -4.70 -0.29
CA GLY A 582 6.37 -3.51 -0.46
C GLY A 582 7.71 -3.85 -1.05
N ALA A 583 8.28 -2.97 -1.88
CA ALA A 583 9.70 -2.99 -2.11
C ALA A 583 10.34 -2.80 -0.72
N VAL A 584 10.88 -3.88 -0.17
CA VAL A 584 11.46 -3.91 1.16
C VAL A 584 12.97 -4.08 1.01
N MET A 585 13.70 -3.14 1.56
CA MET A 585 15.09 -3.37 1.92
C MET A 585 15.11 -4.09 3.26
N ARG A 586 15.91 -5.16 3.38
CA ARG A 586 16.02 -5.87 4.66
C ARG A 586 16.56 -4.93 5.73
N PRO A 587 16.13 -5.10 7.01
CA PRO A 587 16.64 -4.29 8.10
C PRO A 587 18.17 -4.28 8.11
N ARG A 588 18.77 -3.11 8.27
CA ARG A 588 20.16 -3.03 8.70
C ARG A 588 20.19 -3.65 10.10
N THR A 589 20.85 -4.77 10.27
CA THR A 589 21.25 -5.25 11.59
C THR A 589 22.34 -4.29 12.02
N ASP A 590 22.01 -3.37 12.92
CA ASP A 590 23.03 -2.59 13.62
C ASP A 590 23.90 -3.60 14.38
N GLU A 591 25.16 -3.77 13.94
CA GLU A 591 26.21 -4.44 14.69
C GLU A 591 26.60 -3.62 15.94
#